data_9a5842041693fae45393091b6d36a64e
#
_entry.id   9a5842041693fae45393091b6d36a64e
#
_cell.length_a   1.000
_cell.length_b   1.000
_cell.length_c   1.000
_cell.angle_alpha   90.00
_cell.angle_beta   90.00
_cell.angle_gamma   90.00
#
_symmetry.space_group_name_H-M   'P 1'
#
loop_
_entity.id
_entity.type
_entity.pdbx_description
1 polymer ?
#
loop_
_entity_poly.entity_id
_entity_poly.type
_entity_poly.pdbx_seq_one_letter_code
_entity_poly.pdbx_strand_id
1 'polypeptide(L)'
;MSKRINDTDLRKQQILQSARKVFLEKGFYGATIDDIAKEVGVVRGTILHYFKSKELLMAEVLENVGKEFNPALASIVERHEISVKERIDKIFALCEEHFVRAKPEVNQYMKNREEFRFFMDQLRLKIFYRQTEGLTTLLEEGVEKGELVVENPKARAAAVAFAIFGITGAEISTDELMAELKEIKESLLASCNM
;
A
#
# COMPACT_ATOMS: atom_id res chain seq x y z
N MET A 1 7.73 -24.42 12.05
CA MET A 1 6.41 -25.12 12.24
C MET A 1 5.41 -24.49 11.28
N SER A 2 5.02 -25.19 10.22
CA SER A 2 4.01 -24.72 9.26
C SER A 2 2.63 -24.72 9.96
N LYS A 3 2.04 -23.52 10.11
CA LYS A 3 0.69 -23.35 10.64
C LYS A 3 -0.28 -23.99 9.63
N ARG A 4 -0.98 -25.06 10.00
CA ARG A 4 -2.05 -25.62 9.17
C ARG A 4 -3.08 -24.52 8.95
N ILE A 5 -3.21 -24.06 7.68
CA ILE A 5 -4.26 -23.14 7.29
C ILE A 5 -5.58 -23.90 7.48
N ASN A 6 -6.46 -23.38 8.33
CA ASN A 6 -7.78 -23.96 8.55
C ASN A 6 -8.64 -23.69 7.31
N ASP A 7 -9.56 -24.59 6.95
CA ASP A 7 -10.51 -24.42 5.83
C ASP A 7 -11.27 -23.08 5.90
N THR A 8 -11.53 -22.60 7.11
CA THR A 8 -12.15 -21.29 7.37
C THR A 8 -11.26 -20.15 6.93
N ASP A 9 -9.94 -20.20 7.22
CA ASP A 9 -8.97 -19.16 6.83
C ASP A 9 -8.78 -19.17 5.30
N LEU A 10 -8.71 -20.34 4.70
CA LEU A 10 -8.61 -20.48 3.24
C LEU A 10 -9.84 -19.87 2.55
N ARG A 11 -11.05 -20.19 3.06
CA ARG A 11 -12.30 -19.62 2.53
C ARG A 11 -12.36 -18.10 2.69
N LYS A 12 -11.93 -17.58 3.85
CA LYS A 12 -11.83 -16.13 4.08
C LYS A 12 -10.91 -15.47 3.03
N GLN A 13 -9.75 -16.05 2.74
CA GLN A 13 -8.82 -15.53 1.74
C GLN A 13 -9.41 -15.55 0.32
N GLN A 14 -10.10 -16.63 -0.07
CA GLN A 14 -10.79 -16.69 -1.37
C GLN A 14 -11.82 -15.58 -1.51
N ILE A 15 -12.61 -15.31 -0.47
CA ILE A 15 -13.59 -14.22 -0.46
C ILE A 15 -12.90 -12.86 -0.63
N LEU A 16 -11.81 -12.61 0.09
CA LEU A 16 -11.06 -11.35 0.01
C LEU A 16 -10.47 -11.12 -1.38
N GLN A 17 -9.88 -12.14 -2.01
CA GLN A 17 -9.35 -12.05 -3.36
C GLN A 17 -10.43 -11.75 -4.40
N SER A 18 -11.56 -12.46 -4.34
CA SER A 18 -12.69 -12.23 -5.24
C SER A 18 -13.35 -10.87 -5.01
N ALA A 19 -13.47 -10.44 -3.75
CA ALA A 19 -13.98 -9.11 -3.41
C ALA A 19 -13.06 -8.00 -3.96
N ARG A 20 -11.72 -8.16 -3.82
CA ARG A 20 -10.74 -7.24 -4.41
C ARG A 20 -10.96 -7.10 -5.93
N LYS A 21 -11.08 -8.23 -6.64
CA LYS A 21 -11.34 -8.24 -8.08
C LYS A 21 -12.62 -7.49 -8.43
N VAL A 22 -13.74 -7.82 -7.77
CA VAL A 22 -15.05 -7.19 -8.02
C VAL A 22 -15.02 -5.69 -7.70
N PHE A 23 -14.36 -5.27 -6.62
CA PHE A 23 -14.20 -3.85 -6.29
C PHE A 23 -13.35 -3.10 -7.30
N LEU A 24 -12.31 -3.73 -7.85
CA LEU A 24 -11.51 -3.15 -8.92
C LEU A 24 -12.28 -3.02 -10.23
N GLU A 25 -13.12 -3.99 -10.57
CA GLU A 25 -13.90 -4.00 -11.82
C GLU A 25 -15.11 -3.05 -11.79
N LYS A 26 -15.84 -3.02 -10.66
CA LYS A 26 -17.13 -2.32 -10.54
C LYS A 26 -17.10 -1.10 -9.63
N GLY A 27 -15.97 -0.84 -8.96
CA GLY A 27 -15.87 0.13 -7.88
C GLY A 27 -16.62 -0.31 -6.62
N PHE A 28 -16.45 0.43 -5.52
CA PHE A 28 -17.10 0.09 -4.25
C PHE A 28 -18.63 0.22 -4.34
N TYR A 29 -19.12 1.31 -4.94
CA TYR A 29 -20.55 1.59 -5.00
C TYR A 29 -21.31 0.68 -5.97
N GLY A 30 -20.71 0.37 -7.13
CA GLY A 30 -21.29 -0.52 -8.15
C GLY A 30 -21.20 -2.02 -7.80
N ALA A 31 -20.28 -2.42 -6.91
CA ALA A 31 -20.15 -3.79 -6.46
C ALA A 31 -21.24 -4.16 -5.44
N THR A 32 -21.78 -5.37 -5.55
CA THR A 32 -22.75 -5.94 -4.61
C THR A 32 -22.18 -7.19 -3.94
N ILE A 33 -22.74 -7.55 -2.78
CA ILE A 33 -22.41 -8.83 -2.11
C ILE A 33 -22.77 -10.03 -3.00
N ASP A 34 -23.81 -9.91 -3.83
CA ASP A 34 -24.22 -10.96 -4.77
C ASP A 34 -23.21 -11.15 -5.91
N ASP A 35 -22.61 -10.06 -6.41
CA ASP A 35 -21.51 -10.13 -7.39
C ASP A 35 -20.30 -10.89 -6.81
N ILE A 36 -19.94 -10.57 -5.57
CA ILE A 36 -18.82 -11.20 -4.87
C ILE A 36 -19.13 -12.68 -4.60
N ALA A 37 -20.35 -13.00 -4.16
CA ALA A 37 -20.78 -14.36 -3.92
C ALA A 37 -20.72 -15.21 -5.21
N LYS A 38 -21.15 -14.63 -6.33
CA LYS A 38 -21.07 -15.25 -7.66
C LYS A 38 -19.62 -15.49 -8.09
N GLU A 39 -18.73 -14.53 -7.87
CA GLU A 39 -17.31 -14.64 -8.21
C GLU A 39 -16.60 -15.74 -7.39
N VAL A 40 -16.92 -15.86 -6.10
CA VAL A 40 -16.39 -16.93 -5.20
C VAL A 40 -17.02 -18.30 -5.50
N GLY A 41 -18.23 -18.34 -6.08
CA GLY A 41 -19.00 -19.56 -6.25
C GLY A 41 -19.74 -20.01 -4.98
N VAL A 42 -20.23 -19.06 -4.16
CA VAL A 42 -20.97 -19.32 -2.93
C VAL A 42 -22.28 -18.55 -2.89
N VAL A 43 -23.13 -18.84 -1.91
CA VAL A 43 -24.37 -18.06 -1.69
C VAL A 43 -24.06 -16.77 -0.90
N ARG A 44 -24.87 -15.71 -1.10
CA ARG A 44 -24.78 -14.43 -0.40
C ARG A 44 -24.62 -14.58 1.12
N GLY A 45 -25.38 -15.52 1.73
CA GLY A 45 -25.30 -15.80 3.17
C GLY A 45 -23.93 -16.21 3.67
N THR A 46 -23.16 -16.93 2.82
CA THR A 46 -21.77 -17.30 3.15
C THR A 46 -20.91 -16.05 3.28
N ILE A 47 -21.00 -15.10 2.35
CA ILE A 47 -20.23 -13.85 2.44
C ILE A 47 -20.58 -13.08 3.73
N LEU A 48 -21.88 -12.93 4.01
CA LEU A 48 -22.38 -12.20 5.19
C LEU A 48 -22.08 -12.92 6.52
N HIS A 49 -21.82 -14.21 6.48
CA HIS A 49 -21.32 -14.94 7.64
C HIS A 49 -19.91 -14.53 8.03
N TYR A 50 -19.01 -14.39 7.04
CA TYR A 50 -17.63 -13.96 7.26
C TYR A 50 -17.50 -12.45 7.48
N PHE A 51 -18.26 -11.67 6.72
CA PHE A 51 -18.19 -10.20 6.69
C PHE A 51 -19.59 -9.62 6.81
N LYS A 52 -19.90 -9.00 7.92
CA LYS A 52 -21.26 -8.54 8.26
C LYS A 52 -21.83 -7.48 7.30
N SER A 53 -20.95 -6.76 6.57
CA SER A 53 -21.34 -5.77 5.57
C SER A 53 -20.29 -5.67 4.46
N LYS A 54 -20.64 -4.98 3.36
CA LYS A 54 -19.76 -4.66 2.25
C LYS A 54 -18.61 -3.74 2.69
N GLU A 55 -18.88 -2.83 3.60
CA GLU A 55 -17.91 -1.89 4.17
C GLU A 55 -16.85 -2.63 5.00
N LEU A 56 -17.27 -3.60 5.83
CA LEU A 56 -16.34 -4.42 6.61
C LEU A 56 -15.52 -5.35 5.70
N LEU A 57 -16.13 -5.92 4.66
CA LEU A 57 -15.41 -6.69 3.66
C LEU A 57 -14.38 -5.83 2.94
N MET A 58 -14.74 -4.62 2.54
CA MET A 58 -13.82 -3.66 1.92
C MET A 58 -12.64 -3.33 2.85
N ALA A 59 -12.90 -3.06 4.12
CA ALA A 59 -11.87 -2.77 5.11
C ALA A 59 -10.87 -3.93 5.24
N GLU A 60 -11.35 -5.18 5.25
CA GLU A 60 -10.49 -6.37 5.29
C GLU A 60 -9.72 -6.58 3.98
N VAL A 61 -10.32 -6.28 2.82
CA VAL A 61 -9.61 -6.31 1.53
C VAL A 61 -8.45 -5.32 1.54
N LEU A 62 -8.69 -4.08 1.98
CA LEU A 62 -7.65 -3.06 2.08
C LEU A 62 -6.53 -3.46 3.07
N GLU A 63 -6.90 -4.09 4.19
CA GLU A 63 -5.95 -4.60 5.17
C GLU A 63 -5.09 -5.73 4.58
N ASN A 64 -5.71 -6.63 3.79
CA ASN A 64 -5.01 -7.75 3.16
C ASN A 64 -4.01 -7.26 2.10
N VAL A 65 -4.40 -6.29 1.27
CA VAL A 65 -3.50 -5.65 0.28
C VAL A 65 -2.31 -4.99 0.99
N GLY A 66 -2.56 -4.28 2.09
CA GLY A 66 -1.49 -3.69 2.88
C GLY A 66 -0.50 -4.71 3.44
N LYS A 67 -0.97 -5.92 3.78
CA LYS A 67 -0.12 -7.02 4.26
C LYS A 67 0.75 -7.65 3.16
N GLU A 68 0.33 -7.60 1.90
CA GLU A 68 1.13 -8.10 0.78
C GLU A 68 2.39 -7.23 0.53
N PHE A 69 2.26 -5.91 0.65
CA PHE A 69 3.37 -4.97 0.49
C PHE A 69 4.28 -4.89 1.74
N ASN A 70 3.71 -5.11 2.90
CA ASN A 70 4.33 -4.88 4.21
C ASN A 70 5.56 -5.77 4.52
N PRO A 71 5.61 -7.08 4.16
CA PRO A 71 6.74 -7.91 4.51
C PRO A 71 8.06 -7.47 3.88
N ALA A 72 8.01 -7.01 2.62
CA ALA A 72 9.21 -6.52 1.94
C ALA A 72 9.73 -5.22 2.57
N LEU A 73 8.81 -4.28 2.86
CA LEU A 73 9.15 -3.03 3.55
C LEU A 73 9.67 -3.29 4.97
N ALA A 74 8.97 -4.12 5.76
CA ALA A 74 9.41 -4.49 7.10
C ALA A 74 10.79 -5.15 7.09
N SER A 75 11.02 -6.08 6.15
CA SER A 75 12.32 -6.72 5.98
C SER A 75 13.45 -5.73 5.69
N ILE A 76 13.20 -4.63 4.97
CA ILE A 76 14.20 -3.59 4.71
C ILE A 76 14.41 -2.74 5.97
N VAL A 77 13.34 -2.36 6.65
CA VAL A 77 13.40 -1.53 7.87
C VAL A 77 14.14 -2.25 9.01
N GLU A 78 13.98 -3.57 9.14
CA GLU A 78 14.62 -4.41 10.16
C GLU A 78 16.08 -4.79 9.84
N ARG A 79 16.63 -4.36 8.71
CA ARG A 79 18.03 -4.67 8.31
C ARG A 79 19.02 -3.73 8.98
N HIS A 80 19.20 -3.88 10.29
CA HIS A 80 20.10 -3.04 11.09
C HIS A 80 21.60 -3.24 10.78
N GLU A 81 21.95 -4.24 9.96
CA GLU A 81 23.32 -4.50 9.49
C GLU A 81 23.78 -3.57 8.36
N ILE A 82 22.85 -2.84 7.72
CA ILE A 82 23.16 -1.83 6.71
C ILE A 82 22.76 -0.43 7.20
N SER A 83 23.36 0.61 6.61
CA SER A 83 23.09 1.98 7.01
C SER A 83 21.64 2.39 6.76
N VAL A 84 21.17 3.38 7.52
CA VAL A 84 19.82 3.95 7.32
C VAL A 84 19.67 4.50 5.90
N LYS A 85 20.72 5.15 5.37
CA LYS A 85 20.75 5.65 3.99
C LYS A 85 20.53 4.54 2.96
N GLU A 86 21.21 3.41 3.12
CA GLU A 86 21.05 2.26 2.22
C GLU A 86 19.66 1.63 2.35
N ARG A 87 19.06 1.62 3.55
CA ARG A 87 17.67 1.18 3.73
C ARG A 87 16.69 2.12 3.04
N ILE A 88 16.89 3.43 3.10
CA ILE A 88 16.09 4.42 2.36
C ILE A 88 16.18 4.15 0.86
N ASP A 89 17.37 3.96 0.30
CA ASP A 89 17.54 3.63 -1.12
C ASP A 89 16.76 2.36 -1.52
N LYS A 90 16.81 1.31 -0.70
CA LYS A 90 16.07 0.06 -0.96
C LYS A 90 14.54 0.24 -0.85
N ILE A 91 14.07 1.10 0.05
CA ILE A 91 12.63 1.42 0.17
C ILE A 91 12.15 2.13 -1.08
N PHE A 92 12.89 3.12 -1.58
CA PHE A 92 12.52 3.81 -2.82
C PHE A 92 12.57 2.87 -4.03
N ALA A 93 13.58 2.01 -4.15
CA ALA A 93 13.64 0.98 -5.20
C ALA A 93 12.43 0.01 -5.15
N LEU A 94 12.00 -0.39 -3.95
CA LEU A 94 10.80 -1.20 -3.76
C LEU A 94 9.53 -0.45 -4.20
N CYS A 95 9.43 0.85 -3.90
CA CYS A 95 8.33 1.69 -4.36
C CYS A 95 8.30 1.81 -5.90
N GLU A 96 9.45 2.07 -6.52
CA GLU A 96 9.59 2.14 -7.98
C GLU A 96 9.13 0.85 -8.64
N GLU A 97 9.61 -0.30 -8.18
CA GLU A 97 9.22 -1.62 -8.69
C GLU A 97 7.70 -1.86 -8.54
N HIS A 98 7.15 -1.53 -7.38
CA HIS A 98 5.72 -1.70 -7.10
C HIS A 98 4.86 -0.83 -8.01
N PHE A 99 5.21 0.45 -8.18
CA PHE A 99 4.43 1.37 -9.00
C PHE A 99 4.52 1.04 -10.49
N VAL A 100 5.67 0.60 -11.00
CA VAL A 100 5.81 0.15 -12.38
C VAL A 100 4.93 -1.08 -12.65
N ARG A 101 4.88 -2.04 -11.73
CA ARG A 101 4.04 -3.24 -11.87
C ARG A 101 2.55 -2.96 -11.73
N ALA A 102 2.16 -2.07 -10.81
CA ALA A 102 0.75 -1.79 -10.54
C ALA A 102 0.08 -0.93 -11.62
N LYS A 103 0.84 -0.11 -12.36
CA LYS A 103 0.28 0.88 -13.29
C LYS A 103 -0.52 0.29 -14.47
N PRO A 104 -0.11 -0.82 -15.13
CA PRO A 104 -0.90 -1.43 -16.19
C PRO A 104 -2.27 -1.93 -15.70
N GLU A 105 -2.31 -2.53 -14.50
CA GLU A 105 -3.55 -3.01 -13.88
C GLU A 105 -4.45 -1.84 -13.49
N VAL A 106 -3.90 -0.81 -12.88
CA VAL A 106 -4.64 0.41 -12.49
C VAL A 106 -5.25 1.09 -13.71
N ASN A 107 -4.52 1.24 -14.81
CA ASN A 107 -5.03 1.86 -16.04
C ASN A 107 -6.17 1.05 -16.69
N GLN A 108 -6.15 -0.27 -16.58
CA GLN A 108 -7.22 -1.14 -17.10
C GLN A 108 -8.56 -0.88 -16.37
N TYR A 109 -8.52 -0.56 -15.08
CA TYR A 109 -9.69 -0.32 -14.22
C TYR A 109 -10.15 1.14 -14.19
N MET A 110 -9.35 2.08 -14.72
CA MET A 110 -9.68 3.52 -14.75
C MET A 110 -10.87 3.92 -15.63
N LYS A 111 -11.51 2.98 -16.32
CA LYS A 111 -12.69 3.26 -17.18
C LYS A 111 -13.92 3.72 -16.39
N ASN A 112 -14.05 3.39 -15.11
CA ASN A 112 -15.12 3.85 -14.20
C ASN A 112 -14.53 4.77 -13.11
N ARG A 113 -14.28 6.02 -13.46
CA ARG A 113 -13.43 6.94 -12.72
C ARG A 113 -13.83 7.20 -11.26
N GLU A 114 -15.10 7.42 -10.93
CA GLU A 114 -15.48 7.86 -9.57
C GLU A 114 -15.52 6.73 -8.55
N GLU A 115 -16.09 5.58 -8.91
CA GLU A 115 -16.24 4.44 -8.00
C GLU A 115 -14.90 3.74 -7.71
N PHE A 116 -14.04 3.68 -8.73
CA PHE A 116 -12.68 3.19 -8.59
C PHE A 116 -11.81 4.14 -7.76
N ARG A 117 -11.95 5.46 -7.96
CA ARG A 117 -11.22 6.49 -7.23
C ARG A 117 -11.41 6.33 -5.73
N PHE A 118 -12.63 6.18 -5.25
CA PHE A 118 -12.90 5.99 -3.83
C PHE A 118 -12.12 4.78 -3.25
N PHE A 119 -12.14 3.63 -3.94
CA PHE A 119 -11.41 2.45 -3.50
C PHE A 119 -9.90 2.70 -3.44
N MET A 120 -9.34 3.27 -4.50
CA MET A 120 -7.91 3.57 -4.58
C MET A 120 -7.48 4.61 -3.55
N ASP A 121 -8.29 5.63 -3.30
CA ASP A 121 -7.97 6.64 -2.29
C ASP A 121 -7.96 6.05 -0.88
N GLN A 122 -8.89 5.15 -0.56
CA GLN A 122 -8.87 4.43 0.72
C GLN A 122 -7.63 3.52 0.86
N LEU A 123 -7.28 2.81 -0.19
CA LEU A 123 -6.07 1.97 -0.21
C LEU A 123 -4.80 2.81 -0.03
N ARG A 124 -4.67 3.88 -0.81
CA ARG A 124 -3.53 4.81 -0.75
C ARG A 124 -3.41 5.47 0.62
N LEU A 125 -4.54 5.87 1.23
CA LEU A 125 -4.55 6.46 2.56
C LEU A 125 -4.06 5.48 3.64
N LYS A 126 -4.46 4.22 3.57
CA LYS A 126 -3.93 3.18 4.48
C LYS A 126 -2.43 2.95 4.31
N ILE A 127 -1.96 2.90 3.07
CA ILE A 127 -0.54 2.75 2.76
C ILE A 127 0.23 3.97 3.30
N PHE A 128 -0.29 5.19 3.08
CA PHE A 128 0.30 6.44 3.55
C PHE A 128 0.56 6.44 5.07
N TYR A 129 -0.44 6.13 5.90
CA TYR A 129 -0.26 6.13 7.35
C TYR A 129 0.81 5.14 7.80
N ARG A 130 0.82 3.96 7.20
CA ARG A 130 1.80 2.92 7.54
C ARG A 130 3.22 3.25 7.09
N GLN A 131 3.37 3.83 5.91
CA GLN A 131 4.66 4.30 5.40
C GLN A 131 5.22 5.44 6.25
N THR A 132 4.36 6.37 6.67
CA THR A 132 4.77 7.48 7.56
C THR A 132 5.34 6.96 8.87
N GLU A 133 4.69 5.98 9.49
CA GLU A 133 5.18 5.37 10.74
C GLU A 133 6.53 4.68 10.55
N GLY A 134 6.66 3.82 9.55
CA GLY A 134 7.91 3.11 9.26
C GLY A 134 9.07 4.05 8.89
N LEU A 135 8.79 5.08 8.08
CA LEU A 135 9.82 6.07 7.73
C LEU A 135 10.20 6.94 8.93
N THR A 136 9.26 7.27 9.83
CA THR A 136 9.56 8.00 11.07
C THR A 136 10.58 7.23 11.90
N THR A 137 10.30 5.97 12.20
CA THR A 137 11.19 5.09 12.97
C THR A 137 12.58 4.99 12.33
N LEU A 138 12.64 4.88 11.00
CA LEU A 138 13.89 4.80 10.27
C LEU A 138 14.72 6.08 10.35
N LEU A 139 14.07 7.24 10.24
CA LEU A 139 14.75 8.53 10.36
C LEU A 139 15.19 8.81 11.80
N GLU A 140 14.41 8.45 12.82
CA GLU A 140 14.77 8.55 14.24
C GLU A 140 16.01 7.70 14.53
N GLU A 141 16.05 6.45 14.06
CA GLU A 141 17.22 5.58 14.17
C GLU A 141 18.47 6.20 13.53
N GLY A 142 18.31 6.79 12.33
CA GLY A 142 19.42 7.44 11.63
C GLY A 142 19.98 8.65 12.39
N VAL A 143 19.11 9.41 13.04
CA VAL A 143 19.54 10.53 13.90
C VAL A 143 20.24 10.01 15.16
N GLU A 144 19.70 9.00 15.83
CA GLU A 144 20.30 8.39 17.02
C GLU A 144 21.69 7.79 16.73
N LYS A 145 21.87 7.19 15.55
CA LYS A 145 23.17 6.64 15.12
C LYS A 145 24.15 7.69 14.59
N GLY A 146 23.72 8.96 14.44
CA GLY A 146 24.52 10.00 13.81
C GLY A 146 24.74 9.84 12.32
N GLU A 147 23.96 9.00 11.66
CA GLU A 147 23.99 8.80 10.19
C GLU A 147 23.23 9.88 9.43
N LEU A 148 22.25 10.52 10.10
CA LEU A 148 21.37 11.53 9.52
C LEU A 148 21.28 12.75 10.44
N VAL A 149 21.09 13.93 9.82
CA VAL A 149 20.78 15.18 10.54
C VAL A 149 19.38 15.63 10.13
N VAL A 150 18.38 15.27 10.90
CA VAL A 150 16.96 15.59 10.66
C VAL A 150 16.39 16.24 11.91
N GLU A 151 16.01 17.51 11.82
CA GLU A 151 15.49 18.29 12.96
C GLU A 151 14.18 17.69 13.52
N ASN A 152 13.28 17.27 12.61
CA ASN A 152 11.99 16.67 12.96
C ASN A 152 11.72 15.44 12.09
N PRO A 153 12.16 14.23 12.52
CA PRO A 153 11.97 12.99 11.75
C PRO A 153 10.51 12.71 11.39
N LYS A 154 9.59 12.92 12.32
CA LYS A 154 8.15 12.69 12.11
C LYS A 154 7.55 13.61 11.04
N ALA A 155 7.86 14.91 11.09
CA ALA A 155 7.39 15.86 10.09
C ALA A 155 8.02 15.57 8.72
N ARG A 156 9.30 15.20 8.67
CA ARG A 156 9.99 14.84 7.45
C ARG A 156 9.40 13.57 6.83
N ALA A 157 9.18 12.53 7.62
CA ALA A 157 8.53 11.30 7.18
C ALA A 157 7.13 11.55 6.61
N ALA A 158 6.33 12.38 7.30
CA ALA A 158 4.99 12.75 6.82
C ALA A 158 5.04 13.51 5.50
N ALA A 159 5.97 14.46 5.34
CA ALA A 159 6.13 15.23 4.09
C ALA A 159 6.50 14.31 2.91
N VAL A 160 7.46 13.41 3.08
CA VAL A 160 7.88 12.43 2.06
C VAL A 160 6.74 11.47 1.70
N ALA A 161 6.08 10.90 2.71
CA ALA A 161 4.96 9.99 2.48
C ALA A 161 3.80 10.70 1.77
N PHE A 162 3.52 11.98 2.09
CA PHE A 162 2.49 12.77 1.43
C PHE A 162 2.86 13.12 -0.02
N ALA A 163 4.13 13.42 -0.31
CA ALA A 163 4.61 13.62 -1.66
C ALA A 163 4.41 12.36 -2.52
N ILE A 164 4.82 11.18 -2.02
CA ILE A 164 4.59 9.89 -2.69
C ILE A 164 3.10 9.62 -2.88
N PHE A 165 2.28 9.88 -1.86
CA PHE A 165 0.82 9.75 -1.96
C PHE A 165 0.25 10.64 -3.05
N GLY A 166 0.70 11.90 -3.15
CA GLY A 166 0.26 12.88 -4.16
C GLY A 166 0.59 12.41 -5.58
N ILE A 167 1.85 12.11 -5.85
CA ILE A 167 2.30 11.74 -7.20
C ILE A 167 1.71 10.40 -7.68
N THR A 168 1.48 9.43 -6.79
CA THR A 168 0.86 8.15 -7.16
C THR A 168 -0.61 8.26 -7.51
N GLY A 169 -1.27 9.36 -7.16
CA GLY A 169 -2.66 9.68 -7.54
C GLY A 169 -2.77 10.64 -8.72
N ALA A 170 -1.66 11.20 -9.18
CA ALA A 170 -1.66 12.14 -10.28
C ALA A 170 -1.80 11.43 -11.64
N GLU A 171 -2.42 12.12 -12.60
CA GLU A 171 -2.52 11.65 -14.00
C GLU A 171 -1.20 11.97 -14.74
N ILE A 172 -0.11 11.32 -14.35
CA ILE A 172 1.23 11.46 -14.96
C ILE A 172 1.69 10.15 -15.59
N SER A 173 2.65 10.23 -16.50
CA SER A 173 3.27 9.06 -17.13
C SER A 173 4.10 8.25 -16.11
N THR A 174 4.51 7.04 -16.50
CA THR A 174 5.41 6.24 -15.64
C THR A 174 6.77 6.91 -15.51
N ASP A 175 7.28 7.51 -16.59
CA ASP A 175 8.58 8.16 -16.58
C ASP A 175 8.59 9.42 -15.71
N GLU A 176 7.51 10.22 -15.75
CA GLU A 176 7.32 11.36 -14.84
C GLU A 176 7.23 10.88 -13.38
N LEU A 177 6.48 9.81 -13.10
CA LEU A 177 6.39 9.25 -11.76
C LEU A 177 7.77 8.81 -11.23
N MET A 178 8.59 8.15 -12.07
CA MET A 178 9.93 7.72 -11.68
C MET A 178 10.86 8.90 -11.44
N ALA A 179 10.78 9.95 -12.25
CA ALA A 179 11.54 11.17 -12.07
C ALA A 179 11.22 11.85 -10.74
N GLU A 180 9.93 12.00 -10.41
CA GLU A 180 9.46 12.58 -9.15
C GLU A 180 9.88 11.77 -7.93
N LEU A 181 9.76 10.43 -7.98
CA LEU A 181 10.23 9.56 -6.90
C LEU A 181 11.72 9.73 -6.62
N LYS A 182 12.52 9.88 -7.68
CA LYS A 182 13.96 10.13 -7.57
C LYS A 182 14.22 11.49 -6.91
N GLU A 183 13.52 12.55 -7.31
CA GLU A 183 13.67 13.89 -6.71
C GLU A 183 13.27 13.91 -5.24
N ILE A 184 12.17 13.24 -4.87
CA ILE A 184 11.74 13.10 -3.47
C ILE A 184 12.82 12.40 -2.64
N LYS A 185 13.40 11.31 -3.16
CA LYS A 185 14.50 10.59 -2.50
C LYS A 185 15.73 11.48 -2.33
N GLU A 186 16.18 12.15 -3.40
CA GLU A 186 17.34 13.02 -3.37
C GLU A 186 17.14 14.19 -2.39
N SER A 187 15.95 14.80 -2.39
CA SER A 187 15.58 15.84 -1.43
C SER A 187 15.60 15.34 0.03
N LEU A 188 15.10 14.12 0.27
CA LEU A 188 15.19 13.51 1.59
C LEU A 188 16.64 13.33 2.02
N LEU A 189 17.47 12.71 1.18
CA LEU A 189 18.87 12.41 1.49
C LEU A 189 19.74 13.67 1.59
N ALA A 190 19.50 14.69 0.78
CA ALA A 190 20.22 15.96 0.84
C ALA A 190 19.96 16.68 2.17
N SER A 191 18.71 16.68 2.64
CA SER A 191 18.34 17.27 3.92
C SER A 191 18.87 16.52 5.14
N CYS A 192 19.39 15.32 4.96
CA CYS A 192 19.98 14.48 5.98
C CYS A 192 21.52 14.67 6.13
N ASN A 193 22.15 15.46 5.28
CA ASN A 193 23.61 15.64 5.25
C ASN A 193 24.09 17.05 5.66
N MET A 194 23.21 17.92 6.14
CA MET A 194 23.55 19.25 6.68
C MET A 194 23.59 19.23 8.18
#